data_fc17cd0c22ee6175816ee36e231459f5
#
_entry.id   fc17cd0c22ee6175816ee36e231459f5
#
_cell.length_a   1.000
_cell.length_b   1.000
_cell.length_c   1.000
_cell.angle_alpha   90.00
_cell.angle_beta   90.00
_cell.angle_gamma   90.00
#
_symmetry.space_group_name_H-M   'P 1'
#
loop_
_entity.id
_entity.type
_entity.pdbx_description
1 polymer ?
#
loop_
_entity_poly.entity_id
_entity_poly.type
_entity_poly.pdbx_seq_one_letter_code
_entity_poly.pdbx_strand_id
1 'polypeptide(L)'
;MIKRLILLLLCAGLIACQPEQTPRQDIRFAVAQAPITLDTRYATDAASARVNRLLYRSLVSFDSASKVVPDLATWQLLSPTQYRFKLSAVGRAFHDGSALNAEDVQATYLSLMALKDSPLSAEFANIQQIKVLDADTVDFYLKQADSAFPSKLTIGILPAKTIAAGGDVGHHPIGSGPLKFENWQHVLKLKRVNDGQNITLLEVKDPTVRVLKLLRGEVDILQGDLPPELVKYLKKQNAVSVQEVAGANFSYLGFNCQDKTLANLKVRQAVAHAINRPAIIQQALVGGTRHAGAILPPEHWAGNADLQAYEYNPDLSRQLLQEAGIQLPLKITYKTSTDPQRVRLATIMQAQMREAGIELEIKSLDWGTFFEDVKQGNFQLFGLTWVGINTPDIYVKAFASDNIPPQGFNRGRFADAHLDALLAKQDWKAATSYIHQQLPYVPLWYEGQFAATRNDIQAYTPKADGNWDDLAQVTRRH
;
A
#
# COMPACT_ATOMS: atom_id res chain seq x y z
N MET A 1 -41.52 -28.37 53.25
CA MET A 1 -41.99 -27.48 52.12
C MET A 1 -41.22 -26.17 52.03
N ILE A 2 -40.85 -25.51 53.10
CA ILE A 2 -40.18 -24.20 53.14
C ILE A 2 -38.75 -24.25 52.49
N LYS A 3 -37.96 -25.30 52.71
CA LYS A 3 -36.60 -25.44 52.13
C LYS A 3 -36.59 -25.56 50.59
N ARG A 4 -37.63 -26.12 49.95
CA ARG A 4 -37.74 -26.20 48.49
C ARG A 4 -38.17 -24.90 47.85
N LEU A 5 -38.92 -24.05 48.57
CA LEU A 5 -39.34 -22.72 48.09
C LEU A 5 -38.18 -21.74 48.09
N ILE A 6 -37.27 -21.81 49.04
CA ILE A 6 -36.07 -20.97 49.14
C ILE A 6 -35.08 -21.29 48.00
N LEU A 7 -34.93 -22.57 47.60
CA LEU A 7 -34.05 -22.99 46.54
C LEU A 7 -34.56 -22.52 45.15
N LEU A 8 -35.88 -22.45 44.93
CA LEU A 8 -36.49 -21.96 43.73
C LEU A 8 -36.39 -20.39 43.59
N LEU A 9 -36.43 -19.68 44.72
CA LEU A 9 -36.19 -18.21 44.69
C LEU A 9 -34.73 -17.84 44.46
N LEU A 10 -33.73 -18.67 44.87
CA LEU A 10 -32.31 -18.43 44.55
C LEU A 10 -31.96 -18.69 43.08
N CYS A 11 -32.64 -19.64 42.40
CA CYS A 11 -32.43 -19.88 40.97
C CYS A 11 -33.07 -18.81 40.07
N ALA A 12 -34.14 -18.11 40.52
CA ALA A 12 -34.76 -17.03 39.77
C ALA A 12 -33.93 -15.73 39.76
N GLY A 13 -33.03 -15.56 40.74
CA GLY A 13 -32.18 -14.37 40.88
C GLY A 13 -30.96 -14.33 39.91
N LEU A 14 -30.60 -15.46 39.25
CA LEU A 14 -29.44 -15.55 38.37
C LEU A 14 -29.73 -15.27 36.90
N ILE A 15 -31.00 -15.02 36.53
CA ILE A 15 -31.39 -14.73 35.13
C ILE A 15 -31.45 -13.21 34.86
N ALA A 16 -31.26 -12.35 35.84
CA ALA A 16 -31.58 -10.91 35.75
C ALA A 16 -30.38 -9.97 35.57
N CYS A 17 -29.23 -10.44 35.05
CA CYS A 17 -28.11 -9.56 34.70
C CYS A 17 -27.47 -9.99 33.38
N GLN A 18 -28.21 -10.00 32.28
CA GLN A 18 -27.62 -9.65 31.00
C GLN A 18 -27.71 -8.12 30.91
N PRO A 19 -26.56 -7.40 30.87
CA PRO A 19 -26.62 -5.99 30.56
C PRO A 19 -27.27 -5.88 29.18
N GLU A 20 -28.39 -5.18 29.08
CA GLU A 20 -28.93 -4.71 27.81
C GLU A 20 -27.79 -3.98 27.10
N GLN A 21 -27.16 -4.64 26.14
CA GLN A 21 -26.20 -3.98 25.29
C GLN A 21 -27.01 -3.00 24.43
N THR A 22 -27.07 -1.74 24.88
CA THR A 22 -27.51 -0.67 24.00
C THR A 22 -26.80 -0.83 22.67
N PRO A 23 -27.51 -0.81 21.52
CA PRO A 23 -26.89 -0.97 20.23
C PRO A 23 -25.72 0.00 20.11
N ARG A 24 -24.52 -0.54 19.88
CA ARG A 24 -23.33 0.31 19.75
C ARG A 24 -23.51 1.19 18.53
N GLN A 25 -23.36 2.48 18.72
CA GLN A 25 -23.44 3.45 17.63
C GLN A 25 -22.12 3.65 16.90
N ASP A 26 -20.96 3.28 17.50
CA ASP A 26 -19.65 3.39 16.87
C ASP A 26 -19.34 2.18 15.97
N ILE A 27 -18.62 2.42 14.87
CA ILE A 27 -18.06 1.38 14.00
C ILE A 27 -16.59 1.20 14.38
N ARG A 28 -16.22 -0.01 14.73
CA ARG A 28 -14.87 -0.37 15.21
C ARG A 28 -14.11 -1.15 14.15
N PHE A 29 -13.00 -0.59 13.74
CA PHE A 29 -12.10 -1.16 12.76
C PHE A 29 -10.81 -1.60 13.45
N ALA A 30 -10.53 -2.89 13.48
CA ALA A 30 -9.27 -3.39 14.03
C ALA A 30 -8.21 -3.49 12.95
N VAL A 31 -7.05 -2.89 13.23
CA VAL A 31 -5.87 -2.84 12.37
C VAL A 31 -4.70 -3.56 13.02
N ALA A 32 -3.78 -4.10 12.21
CA ALA A 32 -2.58 -4.76 12.71
C ALA A 32 -1.62 -3.78 13.37
N GLN A 33 -1.56 -2.55 12.85
CA GLN A 33 -0.68 -1.49 13.30
C GLN A 33 -1.43 -0.15 13.27
N ALA A 34 -1.33 0.61 14.35
CA ALA A 34 -1.83 1.98 14.41
C ALA A 34 -0.99 2.91 13.49
N PRO A 35 -1.55 4.03 13.01
CA PRO A 35 -0.75 5.04 12.33
C PRO A 35 0.38 5.55 13.26
N ILE A 36 1.50 5.93 12.66
CA ILE A 36 2.61 6.53 13.40
C ILE A 36 2.37 8.04 13.56
N THR A 37 1.77 8.67 12.56
CA THR A 37 1.51 10.11 12.55
C THR A 37 0.25 10.45 11.77
N LEU A 38 -0.42 11.54 12.16
CA LEU A 38 -1.51 12.13 11.40
C LEU A 38 -1.06 13.39 10.63
N ASP A 39 0.23 13.71 10.63
CA ASP A 39 0.81 14.75 9.78
C ASP A 39 1.05 14.21 8.38
N THR A 40 0.31 14.72 7.41
CA THR A 40 0.38 14.31 6.01
C THR A 40 1.77 14.48 5.39
N ARG A 41 2.61 15.37 5.96
CA ARG A 41 3.98 15.64 5.49
C ARG A 41 4.99 14.55 5.90
N TYR A 42 4.62 13.65 6.81
CA TYR A 42 5.45 12.56 7.33
C TYR A 42 4.85 11.16 7.14
N ALA A 43 3.66 11.07 6.59
CA ALA A 43 2.89 9.82 6.48
C ALA A 43 3.44 8.87 5.40
N THR A 44 4.46 8.09 5.77
CA THR A 44 5.13 7.13 4.85
C THR A 44 4.84 5.67 5.17
N ASP A 45 4.29 5.36 6.35
CA ASP A 45 3.74 4.05 6.64
C ASP A 45 2.30 3.91 6.14
N ALA A 46 1.90 2.68 5.84
CA ALA A 46 0.61 2.41 5.21
C ALA A 46 -0.59 2.85 6.07
N ALA A 47 -0.52 2.69 7.40
CA ALA A 47 -1.62 3.07 8.29
C ALA A 47 -1.77 4.59 8.37
N SER A 48 -0.64 5.34 8.53
CA SER A 48 -0.64 6.81 8.49
C SER A 48 -1.16 7.35 7.17
N ALA A 49 -0.69 6.82 6.04
CA ALA A 49 -1.13 7.25 4.71
C ALA A 49 -2.65 7.04 4.51
N ARG A 50 -3.19 5.87 4.91
CA ARG A 50 -4.62 5.54 4.79
C ARG A 50 -5.50 6.41 5.68
N VAL A 51 -5.08 6.69 6.92
CA VAL A 51 -5.84 7.57 7.82
C VAL A 51 -5.81 9.01 7.32
N ASN A 52 -4.65 9.48 6.82
CA ASN A 52 -4.53 10.83 6.29
C ASN A 52 -5.43 11.08 5.08
N ARG A 53 -5.67 10.09 4.20
CA ARG A 53 -6.68 10.18 3.12
C ARG A 53 -8.10 10.40 3.62
N LEU A 54 -8.41 9.95 4.83
CA LEU A 54 -9.73 10.17 5.45
C LEU A 54 -9.84 11.52 6.15
N LEU A 55 -8.71 12.03 6.67
CA LEU A 55 -8.66 13.29 7.42
C LEU A 55 -8.54 14.52 6.52
N TYR A 56 -7.83 14.41 5.39
CA TYR A 56 -7.50 15.55 4.53
C TYR A 56 -8.00 15.33 3.10
N ARG A 57 -8.22 16.44 2.41
CA ARG A 57 -8.33 16.48 0.96
C ARG A 57 -7.03 16.99 0.37
N SER A 58 -6.73 16.52 -0.83
CA SER A 58 -5.54 16.91 -1.63
C SER A 58 -5.96 17.66 -2.91
N LEU A 59 -5.01 18.21 -3.63
CA LEU A 59 -5.35 18.90 -4.89
C LEU A 59 -5.93 17.94 -5.92
N VAL A 60 -5.39 16.73 -5.98
CA VAL A 60 -5.79 15.70 -6.94
C VAL A 60 -5.97 14.35 -6.23
N SER A 61 -6.69 13.46 -6.86
CA SER A 61 -6.90 12.07 -6.44
C SER A 61 -6.67 11.14 -7.64
N PHE A 62 -6.94 9.84 -7.46
CA PHE A 62 -6.89 8.85 -8.54
C PHE A 62 -8.24 8.16 -8.70
N ASP A 63 -8.65 7.92 -9.95
CA ASP A 63 -9.80 7.08 -10.25
C ASP A 63 -9.47 5.57 -10.14
N SER A 64 -10.44 4.71 -10.41
CA SER A 64 -10.27 3.27 -10.38
C SER A 64 -9.30 2.71 -11.43
N ALA A 65 -8.98 3.48 -12.48
CA ALA A 65 -7.97 3.17 -13.49
C ALA A 65 -6.60 3.81 -13.18
N SER A 66 -6.43 4.34 -11.96
CA SER A 66 -5.24 5.07 -11.50
C SER A 66 -4.88 6.29 -12.34
N LYS A 67 -5.87 6.88 -13.02
CA LYS A 67 -5.69 8.19 -13.66
C LYS A 67 -5.88 9.28 -12.63
N VAL A 68 -5.02 10.32 -12.73
CA VAL A 68 -5.15 11.51 -11.90
C VAL A 68 -6.42 12.26 -12.24
N VAL A 69 -7.22 12.57 -11.22
CA VAL A 69 -8.49 13.29 -11.32
C VAL A 69 -8.51 14.44 -10.31
N PRO A 70 -9.30 15.51 -10.58
CA PRO A 70 -9.49 16.58 -9.60
C PRO A 70 -10.05 16.05 -8.25
N ASP A 71 -9.50 16.58 -7.14
CA ASP A 71 -10.14 16.52 -5.83
C ASP A 71 -10.47 17.94 -5.36
N LEU A 72 -9.55 18.68 -4.72
CA LEU A 72 -9.75 20.08 -4.38
C LEU A 72 -9.60 21.01 -5.58
N ALA A 73 -8.83 20.64 -6.62
CA ALA A 73 -8.51 21.54 -7.72
C ALA A 73 -8.53 20.86 -9.08
N THR A 74 -8.92 21.64 -10.10
CA THR A 74 -8.61 21.37 -11.50
C THR A 74 -7.26 22.00 -11.84
N TRP A 75 -6.59 21.52 -12.91
CA TRP A 75 -5.31 22.09 -13.33
C TRP A 75 -5.21 22.30 -14.83
N GLN A 76 -4.32 23.20 -15.21
CA GLN A 76 -3.97 23.50 -16.57
C GLN A 76 -2.45 23.63 -16.72
N LEU A 77 -1.87 23.01 -17.73
CA LEU A 77 -0.49 23.21 -18.14
C LEU A 77 -0.39 24.51 -18.93
N LEU A 78 0.30 25.52 -18.40
CA LEU A 78 0.49 26.80 -19.06
C LEU A 78 1.77 26.84 -19.89
N SER A 79 2.81 26.13 -19.44
CA SER A 79 4.06 25.92 -20.18
C SER A 79 4.67 24.59 -19.69
N PRO A 80 5.69 24.02 -20.35
CA PRO A 80 6.32 22.77 -19.91
C PRO A 80 6.76 22.74 -18.44
N THR A 81 6.97 23.90 -17.84
CA THR A 81 7.41 24.08 -16.44
C THR A 81 6.43 24.88 -15.57
N GLN A 82 5.19 25.14 -16.05
CA GLN A 82 4.23 25.91 -15.27
C GLN A 82 2.84 25.26 -15.30
N TYR A 83 2.34 24.94 -14.11
CA TYR A 83 0.99 24.45 -13.89
C TYR A 83 0.17 25.44 -13.08
N ARG A 84 -1.06 25.71 -13.52
CA ARG A 84 -2.05 26.47 -12.75
C ARG A 84 -3.07 25.53 -12.15
N PHE A 85 -3.31 25.65 -10.85
CA PHE A 85 -4.38 24.93 -10.15
C PHE A 85 -5.46 25.92 -9.71
N LYS A 86 -6.72 25.56 -10.00
CA LYS A 86 -7.89 26.34 -9.58
C LYS A 86 -8.72 25.49 -8.62
N LEU A 87 -8.86 25.97 -7.38
CA LEU A 87 -9.62 25.32 -6.35
C LEU A 87 -11.12 25.28 -6.67
N SER A 88 -11.79 24.18 -6.31
CA SER A 88 -13.23 24.03 -6.43
C SER A 88 -13.98 25.11 -5.62
N ALA A 89 -15.11 25.59 -6.13
CA ALA A 89 -15.93 26.56 -5.42
C ALA A 89 -16.65 25.99 -4.17
N VAL A 90 -16.77 24.65 -4.07
CA VAL A 90 -17.50 23.97 -2.99
C VAL A 90 -16.61 22.96 -2.25
N GLY A 91 -17.00 22.63 -1.01
CA GLY A 91 -16.32 21.59 -0.21
C GLY A 91 -14.95 22.02 0.33
N ARG A 92 -14.70 23.31 0.53
CA ARG A 92 -13.44 23.88 0.99
C ARG A 92 -13.49 24.37 2.44
N ALA A 93 -14.03 23.61 3.34
CA ALA A 93 -14.01 23.94 4.76
C ALA A 93 -13.09 22.98 5.50
N PHE A 94 -12.23 23.52 6.33
CA PHE A 94 -11.54 22.73 7.34
C PHE A 94 -12.50 22.30 8.46
N HIS A 95 -12.12 21.29 9.22
CA HIS A 95 -12.95 20.74 10.31
C HIS A 95 -13.22 21.71 11.46
N ASP A 96 -12.46 22.78 11.56
CA ASP A 96 -12.67 23.90 12.50
C ASP A 96 -13.60 25.00 11.95
N GLY A 97 -14.13 24.81 10.73
CA GLY A 97 -15.02 25.76 10.07
C GLY A 97 -14.31 26.85 9.25
N SER A 98 -12.97 26.93 9.30
CA SER A 98 -12.23 27.90 8.48
C SER A 98 -12.24 27.49 6.99
N ALA A 99 -12.19 28.47 6.08
CA ALA A 99 -12.12 28.23 4.64
C ALA A 99 -10.73 27.75 4.24
N LEU A 100 -10.67 26.77 3.34
CA LEU A 100 -9.45 26.33 2.66
C LEU A 100 -9.25 27.16 1.40
N ASN A 101 -8.07 27.77 1.23
CA ASN A 101 -7.73 28.64 0.10
C ASN A 101 -6.34 28.33 -0.49
N ALA A 102 -5.93 29.08 -1.49
CA ALA A 102 -4.65 28.89 -2.19
C ALA A 102 -3.41 29.15 -1.30
N GLU A 103 -3.54 29.97 -0.23
CA GLU A 103 -2.46 30.19 0.74
C GLU A 103 -2.19 28.92 1.57
N ASP A 104 -3.23 28.15 1.91
CA ASP A 104 -3.09 26.86 2.62
C ASP A 104 -2.34 25.84 1.76
N VAL A 105 -2.64 25.81 0.45
CA VAL A 105 -1.91 25.00 -0.53
C VAL A 105 -0.43 25.38 -0.57
N GLN A 106 -0.14 26.67 -0.76
CA GLN A 106 1.24 27.17 -0.80
C GLN A 106 1.98 26.84 0.51
N ALA A 107 1.38 27.12 1.66
CA ALA A 107 1.98 26.87 2.97
C ALA A 107 2.27 25.38 3.19
N THR A 108 1.35 24.49 2.79
CA THR A 108 1.53 23.04 2.91
C THR A 108 2.77 22.57 2.16
N TYR A 109 2.87 22.90 0.87
CA TYR A 109 3.99 22.43 0.04
C TYR A 109 5.32 23.10 0.41
N LEU A 110 5.33 24.41 0.72
CA LEU A 110 6.55 25.11 1.16
C LEU A 110 7.04 24.54 2.50
N SER A 111 6.14 24.28 3.46
CA SER A 111 6.53 23.67 4.73
C SER A 111 7.09 22.27 4.53
N LEU A 112 6.46 21.44 3.69
CA LEU A 112 6.94 20.09 3.37
C LEU A 112 8.35 20.13 2.76
N MET A 113 8.59 21.00 1.79
CA MET A 113 9.91 21.16 1.14
C MET A 113 11.00 21.64 2.12
N ALA A 114 10.63 22.37 3.16
CA ALA A 114 11.54 22.84 4.18
C ALA A 114 11.90 21.78 5.24
N LEU A 115 11.14 20.70 5.36
CA LEU A 115 11.35 19.62 6.33
C LEU A 115 12.45 18.69 5.83
N LYS A 116 13.67 18.83 6.39
CA LYS A 116 14.83 18.01 6.02
C LYS A 116 14.71 16.54 6.46
N ASP A 117 13.95 16.28 7.47
CA ASP A 117 13.68 14.96 8.07
C ASP A 117 12.45 14.27 7.47
N SER A 118 11.68 14.94 6.62
CA SER A 118 10.58 14.32 5.91
C SER A 118 11.08 13.54 4.69
N PRO A 119 10.79 12.22 4.62
CA PRO A 119 11.14 11.43 3.44
C PRO A 119 10.41 11.87 2.16
N LEU A 120 9.29 12.61 2.30
CA LEU A 120 8.48 13.09 1.17
C LEU A 120 9.03 14.38 0.55
N SER A 121 9.86 15.15 1.26
CA SER A 121 10.34 16.45 0.78
C SER A 121 11.10 16.37 -0.54
N ALA A 122 11.87 15.31 -0.77
CA ALA A 122 12.64 15.10 -1.99
C ALA A 122 11.76 14.94 -3.25
N GLU A 123 10.53 14.44 -3.11
CA GLU A 123 9.61 14.27 -4.25
C GLU A 123 9.19 15.61 -4.88
N PHE A 124 9.27 16.70 -4.11
CA PHE A 124 8.91 18.07 -4.52
C PHE A 124 10.11 18.94 -4.83
N ALA A 125 11.31 18.39 -4.88
CA ALA A 125 12.55 19.13 -5.17
C ALA A 125 12.56 19.81 -6.56
N ASN A 126 11.73 19.34 -7.52
CA ASN A 126 11.54 19.95 -8.82
C ASN A 126 10.72 21.25 -8.79
N ILE A 127 10.01 21.55 -7.69
CA ILE A 127 9.32 22.84 -7.54
C ILE A 127 10.36 23.94 -7.37
N GLN A 128 10.28 24.95 -8.23
CA GLN A 128 11.08 26.17 -8.14
C GLN A 128 10.38 27.25 -7.33
N GLN A 129 9.07 27.45 -7.58
CA GLN A 129 8.26 28.47 -6.93
C GLN A 129 6.79 28.05 -6.87
N ILE A 130 6.09 28.46 -5.84
CA ILE A 130 4.63 28.37 -5.71
C ILE A 130 4.11 29.80 -5.53
N LYS A 131 3.20 30.26 -6.41
CA LYS A 131 2.68 31.62 -6.39
C LYS A 131 1.16 31.60 -6.25
N VAL A 132 0.66 32.20 -5.18
CA VAL A 132 -0.78 32.47 -5.00
C VAL A 132 -1.13 33.67 -5.87
N LEU A 133 -2.15 33.55 -6.71
CA LEU A 133 -2.67 34.64 -7.55
C LEU A 133 -3.89 35.29 -6.92
N ASP A 134 -4.76 34.48 -6.33
CA ASP A 134 -5.95 34.89 -5.58
C ASP A 134 -6.34 33.75 -4.59
N ALA A 135 -7.44 33.88 -3.89
CA ALA A 135 -7.88 32.88 -2.91
C ALA A 135 -8.14 31.48 -3.49
N ASP A 136 -8.38 31.39 -4.81
CA ASP A 136 -8.77 30.15 -5.48
C ASP A 136 -7.69 29.63 -6.45
N THR A 137 -6.66 30.40 -6.74
CA THR A 137 -5.73 30.11 -7.83
C THR A 137 -4.28 30.11 -7.36
N VAL A 138 -3.58 29.01 -7.62
CA VAL A 138 -2.16 28.85 -7.32
C VAL A 138 -1.39 28.32 -8.53
N ASP A 139 -0.25 28.95 -8.84
CA ASP A 139 0.67 28.52 -9.89
C ASP A 139 1.89 27.81 -9.28
N PHE A 140 2.24 26.66 -9.85
CA PHE A 140 3.47 25.93 -9.57
C PHE A 140 4.44 26.12 -10.74
N TYR A 141 5.64 26.58 -10.45
CA TYR A 141 6.76 26.69 -11.39
C TYR A 141 7.77 25.60 -11.09
N LEU A 142 8.16 24.86 -12.11
CA LEU A 142 9.08 23.73 -12.01
C LEU A 142 10.46 24.12 -12.55
N LYS A 143 11.52 23.53 -12.01
CA LYS A 143 12.89 23.67 -12.52
C LYS A 143 13.05 22.99 -13.88
N GLN A 144 12.36 21.86 -14.08
CA GLN A 144 12.38 21.05 -15.30
C GLN A 144 10.95 20.62 -15.64
N ALA A 145 10.69 20.39 -16.93
CA ALA A 145 9.41 19.88 -17.38
C ALA A 145 9.10 18.52 -16.75
N ASP A 146 7.87 18.37 -16.23
CA ASP A 146 7.40 17.13 -15.59
C ASP A 146 5.90 16.95 -15.89
N SER A 147 5.58 16.13 -16.89
CA SER A 147 4.20 15.87 -17.29
C SER A 147 3.40 15.08 -16.23
N ALA A 148 4.09 14.38 -15.32
CA ALA A 148 3.49 13.64 -14.21
C ALA A 148 3.31 14.51 -12.96
N PHE A 149 3.73 15.77 -12.95
CA PHE A 149 3.69 16.64 -11.78
C PHE A 149 2.32 16.68 -11.08
N PRO A 150 1.17 16.83 -11.78
CA PRO A 150 -0.13 16.82 -11.11
C PRO A 150 -0.37 15.56 -10.26
N SER A 151 0.07 14.39 -10.70
CA SER A 151 -0.14 13.13 -9.98
C SER A 151 0.61 13.03 -8.65
N LYS A 152 1.58 13.90 -8.40
CA LYS A 152 2.34 13.99 -7.15
C LYS A 152 1.63 14.82 -6.07
N LEU A 153 0.62 15.62 -6.46
CA LEU A 153 -0.03 16.57 -5.56
C LEU A 153 -1.15 15.94 -4.73
N THR A 154 -0.87 14.79 -4.16
CA THR A 154 -1.77 13.98 -3.29
C THR A 154 -1.55 14.21 -1.80
N ILE A 155 -0.69 15.15 -1.44
CA ILE A 155 -0.47 15.54 -0.04
C ILE A 155 -1.71 16.27 0.47
N GLY A 156 -2.22 15.85 1.64
CA GLY A 156 -3.36 16.49 2.28
C GLY A 156 -3.05 17.95 2.67
N ILE A 157 -3.97 18.87 2.35
CA ILE A 157 -3.78 20.29 2.58
C ILE A 157 -4.01 20.63 4.06
N LEU A 158 -3.07 21.36 4.65
CA LEU A 158 -3.06 21.81 6.03
C LEU A 158 -3.42 23.30 6.13
N PRO A 159 -4.06 23.75 7.21
CA PRO A 159 -4.29 25.18 7.43
C PRO A 159 -2.97 25.94 7.58
N ALA A 160 -2.76 26.99 6.79
CA ALA A 160 -1.56 27.84 6.87
C ALA A 160 -1.32 28.40 8.27
N LYS A 161 -2.40 28.79 8.96
CA LYS A 161 -2.33 29.26 10.36
C LYS A 161 -1.78 28.23 11.34
N THR A 162 -2.12 26.94 11.15
CA THR A 162 -1.63 25.84 12.00
C THR A 162 -0.15 25.61 11.76
N ILE A 163 0.29 25.64 10.49
CA ILE A 163 1.69 25.54 10.10
C ILE A 163 2.50 26.70 10.71
N ALA A 164 2.02 27.94 10.55
CA ALA A 164 2.70 29.15 11.06
C ALA A 164 2.80 29.17 12.59
N ALA A 165 1.81 28.61 13.29
CA ALA A 165 1.82 28.50 14.75
C ALA A 165 2.71 27.35 15.28
N GLY A 166 3.32 26.53 14.42
CA GLY A 166 4.06 25.34 14.83
C GLY A 166 3.20 24.30 15.53
N GLY A 167 1.92 24.18 15.14
CA GLY A 167 0.97 23.27 15.75
C GLY A 167 1.37 21.81 15.59
N ASP A 168 1.03 20.98 16.58
CA ASP A 168 1.24 19.53 16.56
C ASP A 168 0.21 18.85 15.66
N VAL A 169 0.45 18.89 14.34
CA VAL A 169 -0.41 18.26 13.33
C VAL A 169 -0.43 16.74 13.47
N GLY A 170 0.64 16.14 13.97
CA GLY A 170 0.79 14.70 14.12
C GLY A 170 -0.20 14.07 15.10
N HIS A 171 -0.61 14.83 16.15
CA HIS A 171 -1.55 14.36 17.18
C HIS A 171 -2.85 15.16 17.26
N HIS A 172 -2.89 16.36 16.69
CA HIS A 172 -4.05 17.26 16.68
C HIS A 172 -4.33 17.81 15.28
N PRO A 173 -4.66 16.93 14.31
CA PRO A 173 -4.86 17.34 12.92
C PRO A 173 -6.14 18.15 12.75
N ILE A 174 -6.07 19.21 11.93
CA ILE A 174 -7.22 19.93 11.39
C ILE A 174 -7.22 19.68 9.89
N GLY A 175 -8.11 18.79 9.46
CA GLY A 175 -8.22 18.40 8.05
C GLY A 175 -9.46 18.98 7.37
N SER A 176 -9.71 18.50 6.15
CA SER A 176 -10.86 18.87 5.31
C SER A 176 -11.51 17.63 4.67
N GLY A 177 -11.10 16.44 5.11
CA GLY A 177 -11.57 15.16 4.61
C GLY A 177 -12.93 14.73 5.14
N PRO A 178 -13.42 13.56 4.71
CA PRO A 178 -14.72 13.04 5.11
C PRO A 178 -14.82 12.66 6.59
N LEU A 179 -13.70 12.37 7.25
CA LEU A 179 -13.62 12.09 8.68
C LEU A 179 -12.82 13.17 9.39
N LYS A 180 -13.27 13.61 10.56
CA LYS A 180 -12.53 14.52 11.41
C LYS A 180 -11.97 13.81 12.63
N PHE A 181 -10.84 14.29 13.12
CA PHE A 181 -10.20 13.82 14.34
C PHE A 181 -11.03 14.20 15.57
N GLU A 182 -11.19 13.26 16.51
CA GLU A 182 -11.81 13.49 17.82
C GLU A 182 -10.77 13.36 18.95
N ASN A 183 -10.11 12.20 19.04
CA ASN A 183 -8.99 12.00 19.96
C ASN A 183 -8.13 10.77 19.59
N TRP A 184 -6.93 10.72 20.14
CA TRP A 184 -6.01 9.59 20.02
C TRP A 184 -5.23 9.39 21.32
N GLN A 185 -5.70 8.48 22.16
CA GLN A 185 -5.01 8.05 23.38
C GLN A 185 -4.54 6.59 23.24
N HIS A 186 -5.46 5.63 23.45
CA HIS A 186 -5.23 4.20 23.25
C HIS A 186 -5.79 3.71 21.91
N VAL A 187 -6.83 4.38 21.44
CA VAL A 187 -7.49 4.12 20.17
C VAL A 187 -7.67 5.45 19.44
N LEU A 188 -7.59 5.41 18.13
CA LEU A 188 -7.86 6.58 17.30
C LEU A 188 -9.37 6.69 17.07
N LYS A 189 -9.96 7.80 17.51
CA LYS A 189 -11.37 8.11 17.30
C LYS A 189 -11.54 9.21 16.26
N LEU A 190 -12.33 8.89 15.27
CA LEU A 190 -12.70 9.77 14.17
C LEU A 190 -14.21 9.92 14.13
N LYS A 191 -14.67 11.02 13.57
CA LYS A 191 -16.09 11.30 13.38
C LYS A 191 -16.38 11.69 11.95
N ARG A 192 -17.35 11.07 11.33
CA ARG A 192 -17.76 11.38 9.97
C ARG A 192 -18.46 12.73 9.93
N VAL A 193 -18.09 13.57 8.97
CA VAL A 193 -18.51 14.99 8.92
C VAL A 193 -19.98 15.13 8.57
N ASN A 194 -20.50 14.31 7.65
CA ASN A 194 -21.85 14.48 7.10
C ASN A 194 -22.98 14.01 8.03
N ASP A 195 -22.76 13.00 8.87
CA ASP A 195 -23.82 12.40 9.71
C ASP A 195 -23.40 12.17 11.17
N GLY A 196 -22.15 12.48 11.51
CA GLY A 196 -21.65 12.34 12.87
C GLY A 196 -21.34 10.91 13.32
N GLN A 197 -21.32 9.91 12.42
CA GLN A 197 -20.95 8.53 12.72
C GLN A 197 -19.56 8.46 13.34
N ASN A 198 -19.45 7.83 14.51
CA ASN A 198 -18.15 7.58 15.15
C ASN A 198 -17.48 6.36 14.52
N ILE A 199 -16.19 6.51 14.17
CA ILE A 199 -15.32 5.46 13.66
C ILE A 199 -14.15 5.31 14.64
N THR A 200 -13.91 4.11 15.14
CA THR A 200 -12.83 3.84 16.10
C THR A 200 -11.85 2.85 15.49
N LEU A 201 -10.58 3.24 15.36
CA LEU A 201 -9.50 2.35 14.94
C LEU A 201 -8.80 1.78 16.17
N LEU A 202 -8.73 0.45 16.25
CA LEU A 202 -8.08 -0.30 17.34
C LEU A 202 -6.87 -1.05 16.81
N GLU A 203 -5.70 -0.83 17.39
CA GLU A 203 -4.55 -1.68 17.13
C GLU A 203 -4.70 -3.03 17.83
N VAL A 204 -4.61 -4.10 17.07
CA VAL A 204 -4.60 -5.49 17.56
C VAL A 204 -3.57 -6.26 16.76
N LYS A 205 -2.36 -6.38 17.27
CA LYS A 205 -1.20 -6.94 16.53
C LYS A 205 -1.38 -8.41 16.16
N ASP A 206 -1.86 -9.24 17.09
CA ASP A 206 -2.06 -10.67 16.85
C ASP A 206 -3.26 -10.90 15.91
N PRO A 207 -3.07 -11.60 14.77
CA PRO A 207 -4.12 -11.84 13.79
C PRO A 207 -5.24 -12.75 14.33
N THR A 208 -4.92 -13.71 15.21
CA THR A 208 -5.91 -14.61 15.81
C THR A 208 -6.80 -13.83 16.77
N VAL A 209 -6.21 -12.93 17.56
CA VAL A 209 -6.96 -12.06 18.47
C VAL A 209 -7.87 -11.11 17.66
N ARG A 210 -7.41 -10.57 16.53
CA ARG A 210 -8.28 -9.76 15.64
C ARG A 210 -9.51 -10.54 15.20
N VAL A 211 -9.30 -11.76 14.70
CA VAL A 211 -10.41 -12.65 14.26
C VAL A 211 -11.37 -12.94 15.42
N LEU A 212 -10.87 -13.29 16.61
CA LEU A 212 -11.72 -13.57 17.77
C LEU A 212 -12.53 -12.33 18.19
N LYS A 213 -11.94 -11.13 18.14
CA LYS A 213 -12.66 -9.87 18.44
C LYS A 213 -13.79 -9.60 17.45
N LEU A 214 -13.58 -9.87 16.16
CA LEU A 214 -14.62 -9.75 15.15
C LEU A 214 -15.79 -10.73 15.44
N LEU A 215 -15.48 -11.98 15.70
CA LEU A 215 -16.49 -13.02 15.98
C LEU A 215 -17.28 -12.75 17.27
N ARG A 216 -16.65 -12.16 18.28
CA ARG A 216 -17.31 -11.76 19.54
C ARG A 216 -18.05 -10.42 19.43
N GLY A 217 -17.99 -9.73 18.30
CA GLY A 217 -18.58 -8.42 18.09
C GLY A 217 -17.89 -7.30 18.89
N GLU A 218 -16.64 -7.51 19.31
CA GLU A 218 -15.82 -6.45 19.94
C GLU A 218 -15.31 -5.45 18.91
N VAL A 219 -15.15 -5.89 17.65
CA VAL A 219 -14.88 -5.07 16.47
C VAL A 219 -15.82 -5.45 15.35
N ASP A 220 -15.98 -4.58 14.36
CA ASP A 220 -16.96 -4.69 13.29
C ASP A 220 -16.33 -4.99 11.94
N ILE A 221 -15.08 -4.56 11.71
CA ILE A 221 -14.37 -4.65 10.44
C ILE A 221 -12.92 -5.08 10.68
N LEU A 222 -12.42 -5.97 9.82
CA LEU A 222 -11.01 -6.27 9.61
C LEU A 222 -10.68 -6.10 8.13
N GLN A 223 -9.53 -5.54 7.80
CA GLN A 223 -9.02 -5.53 6.43
C GLN A 223 -7.51 -5.78 6.42
N GLY A 224 -7.08 -6.71 5.57
CA GLY A 224 -5.66 -7.03 5.40
C GLY A 224 -5.02 -7.76 6.59
N ASP A 225 -3.75 -8.05 6.47
CA ASP A 225 -2.84 -8.52 7.52
C ASP A 225 -3.32 -9.78 8.30
N LEU A 226 -4.04 -10.69 7.64
CA LEU A 226 -4.37 -12.02 8.15
C LEU A 226 -3.72 -13.11 7.33
N PRO A 227 -3.21 -14.18 7.96
CA PRO A 227 -2.86 -15.41 7.27
C PRO A 227 -4.03 -15.98 6.48
N PRO A 228 -3.80 -16.58 5.30
CA PRO A 228 -4.87 -17.12 4.46
C PRO A 228 -5.78 -18.13 5.15
N GLU A 229 -5.25 -18.88 6.12
CA GLU A 229 -6.00 -19.85 6.93
C GLU A 229 -7.08 -19.17 7.77
N LEU A 230 -6.78 -18.00 8.34
CA LEU A 230 -7.74 -17.24 9.12
C LEU A 230 -8.82 -16.61 8.23
N VAL A 231 -8.47 -16.17 7.02
CA VAL A 231 -9.45 -15.71 6.03
C VAL A 231 -10.38 -16.86 5.61
N LYS A 232 -9.82 -18.05 5.31
CA LYS A 232 -10.60 -19.27 5.02
C LYS A 232 -11.49 -19.68 6.20
N TYR A 233 -11.01 -19.50 7.43
CA TYR A 233 -11.80 -19.74 8.63
C TYR A 233 -12.97 -18.77 8.76
N LEU A 234 -12.73 -17.47 8.56
CA LEU A 234 -13.79 -16.44 8.60
C LEU A 234 -14.88 -16.68 7.56
N LYS A 235 -14.53 -17.11 6.34
CA LYS A 235 -15.51 -17.46 5.28
C LYS A 235 -16.51 -18.55 5.68
N LYS A 236 -16.19 -19.36 6.67
CA LYS A 236 -17.06 -20.42 7.19
C LYS A 236 -17.94 -19.98 8.35
N GLN A 237 -17.80 -18.72 8.82
CA GLN A 237 -18.53 -18.22 9.97
C GLN A 237 -19.80 -17.48 9.54
N ASN A 238 -20.95 -17.88 10.07
CA ASN A 238 -22.25 -17.26 9.72
C ASN A 238 -22.41 -15.82 10.23
N ALA A 239 -21.60 -15.37 11.20
CA ALA A 239 -21.71 -14.06 11.83
C ALA A 239 -21.02 -12.94 11.03
N VAL A 240 -20.24 -13.27 10.01
CA VAL A 240 -19.41 -12.34 9.26
C VAL A 240 -19.49 -12.58 7.76
N SER A 241 -19.27 -11.52 6.99
CA SER A 241 -19.10 -11.56 5.54
C SER A 241 -17.64 -11.29 5.19
N VAL A 242 -17.08 -12.04 4.26
CA VAL A 242 -15.73 -11.83 3.74
C VAL A 242 -15.81 -11.47 2.27
N GLN A 243 -15.32 -10.30 1.92
CA GLN A 243 -15.20 -9.85 0.54
C GLN A 243 -13.72 -9.87 0.14
N GLU A 244 -13.43 -10.34 -1.06
CA GLU A 244 -12.09 -10.34 -1.65
C GLU A 244 -12.15 -9.64 -2.99
N VAL A 245 -11.14 -8.81 -3.27
CA VAL A 245 -11.00 -8.09 -4.54
C VAL A 245 -9.59 -8.29 -5.10
N ALA A 246 -9.48 -8.14 -6.43
CA ALA A 246 -8.19 -8.14 -7.09
C ALA A 246 -7.32 -6.99 -6.55
N GLY A 247 -6.09 -7.33 -6.15
CA GLY A 247 -5.15 -6.34 -5.62
C GLY A 247 -4.26 -5.72 -6.70
N ALA A 248 -3.59 -4.62 -6.33
CA ALA A 248 -2.62 -3.90 -7.15
C ALA A 248 -1.21 -3.87 -6.55
N ASN A 249 -1.02 -4.30 -5.30
CA ASN A 249 0.29 -4.35 -4.67
C ASN A 249 1.16 -5.45 -5.30
N PHE A 250 2.31 -5.05 -5.86
CA PHE A 250 3.15 -5.90 -6.69
C PHE A 250 4.24 -6.60 -5.89
N SER A 251 4.13 -7.90 -5.72
CA SER A 251 5.16 -8.76 -5.13
C SER A 251 6.12 -9.29 -6.19
N TYR A 252 7.41 -9.27 -5.87
CA TYR A 252 8.46 -9.66 -6.79
C TYR A 252 9.65 -10.30 -6.09
N LEU A 253 10.40 -11.07 -6.87
CA LEU A 253 11.73 -11.57 -6.53
C LEU A 253 12.76 -10.72 -7.29
N GLY A 254 13.60 -9.97 -6.57
CA GLY A 254 14.62 -9.11 -7.15
C GLY A 254 15.96 -9.83 -7.26
N PHE A 255 16.65 -9.61 -8.37
CA PHE A 255 18.02 -10.07 -8.60
C PHE A 255 19.03 -8.96 -8.29
N ASN A 256 20.20 -9.32 -7.78
CA ASN A 256 21.37 -8.45 -7.88
C ASN A 256 21.97 -8.63 -9.29
N CYS A 257 21.66 -7.73 -10.21
CA CYS A 257 22.12 -7.79 -11.59
C CYS A 257 23.64 -7.51 -11.74
N GLN A 258 24.34 -7.11 -10.67
CA GLN A 258 25.80 -6.99 -10.62
C GLN A 258 26.48 -8.25 -10.08
N ASP A 259 25.73 -9.25 -9.57
CA ASP A 259 26.28 -10.56 -9.21
C ASP A 259 26.74 -11.32 -10.46
N LYS A 260 27.91 -11.94 -10.39
CA LYS A 260 28.53 -12.62 -11.55
C LYS A 260 27.63 -13.69 -12.18
N THR A 261 26.87 -14.41 -11.37
CA THR A 261 25.98 -15.48 -11.83
C THR A 261 24.65 -14.90 -12.32
N LEU A 262 24.07 -13.95 -11.55
CA LEU A 262 22.75 -13.40 -11.83
C LEU A 262 22.76 -12.27 -12.88
N ALA A 263 23.93 -11.76 -13.28
CA ALA A 263 24.10 -10.91 -14.45
C ALA A 263 23.68 -11.64 -15.75
N ASN A 264 23.79 -12.97 -15.79
CA ASN A 264 23.39 -13.76 -16.95
C ASN A 264 21.86 -13.88 -17.05
N LEU A 265 21.29 -13.40 -18.18
CA LEU A 265 19.86 -13.43 -18.43
C LEU A 265 19.25 -14.85 -18.37
N LYS A 266 19.94 -15.85 -18.92
CA LYS A 266 19.45 -17.24 -18.89
C LYS A 266 19.31 -17.78 -17.47
N VAL A 267 20.18 -17.37 -16.55
CA VAL A 267 20.07 -17.74 -15.12
C VAL A 267 18.82 -17.09 -14.51
N ARG A 268 18.55 -15.80 -14.80
CA ARG A 268 17.36 -15.13 -14.32
C ARG A 268 16.08 -15.76 -14.87
N GLN A 269 16.07 -16.10 -16.16
CA GLN A 269 14.96 -16.83 -16.80
C GLN A 269 14.76 -18.22 -16.19
N ALA A 270 15.84 -18.96 -15.91
CA ALA A 270 15.78 -20.25 -15.24
C ALA A 270 15.12 -20.14 -13.86
N VAL A 271 15.49 -19.14 -13.05
CA VAL A 271 14.85 -18.87 -11.76
C VAL A 271 13.36 -18.57 -11.95
N ALA A 272 12.96 -17.80 -12.96
CA ALA A 272 11.57 -17.48 -13.22
C ALA A 272 10.74 -18.73 -13.59
N HIS A 273 11.30 -19.65 -14.40
CA HIS A 273 10.66 -20.91 -14.78
C HIS A 273 10.64 -21.95 -13.64
N ALA A 274 11.46 -21.79 -12.59
CA ALA A 274 11.53 -22.67 -11.43
C ALA A 274 10.45 -22.39 -10.37
N ILE A 275 9.60 -21.37 -10.54
CA ILE A 275 8.58 -20.96 -9.53
C ILE A 275 7.19 -21.23 -10.08
N ASN A 276 6.45 -22.12 -9.42
CA ASN A 276 5.04 -22.42 -9.71
C ASN A 276 4.13 -21.38 -9.04
N ARG A 277 4.05 -20.18 -9.66
CA ARG A 277 3.22 -19.07 -9.14
C ARG A 277 1.74 -19.42 -9.04
N PRO A 278 1.09 -20.07 -10.05
CA PRO A 278 -0.30 -20.48 -9.93
C PRO A 278 -0.59 -21.33 -8.68
N ALA A 279 0.27 -22.32 -8.39
CA ALA A 279 0.10 -23.17 -7.22
C ALA A 279 0.26 -22.38 -5.91
N ILE A 280 1.21 -21.44 -5.84
CA ILE A 280 1.40 -20.58 -4.66
C ILE A 280 0.18 -19.68 -4.47
N ILE A 281 -0.32 -19.03 -5.53
CA ILE A 281 -1.50 -18.17 -5.48
C ILE A 281 -2.71 -18.93 -4.96
N GLN A 282 -2.96 -20.12 -5.49
CA GLN A 282 -4.13 -20.91 -5.14
C GLN A 282 -4.09 -21.45 -3.70
N GLN A 283 -2.91 -21.87 -3.23
CA GLN A 283 -2.79 -22.65 -1.99
C GLN A 283 -2.31 -21.83 -0.80
N ALA A 284 -1.46 -20.82 -1.03
CA ALA A 284 -0.76 -20.12 0.04
C ALA A 284 -1.11 -18.63 0.17
N LEU A 285 -1.95 -18.08 -0.70
CA LEU A 285 -2.32 -16.67 -0.69
C LEU A 285 -3.83 -16.47 -0.53
N VAL A 286 -4.22 -15.24 -0.22
CA VAL A 286 -5.64 -14.86 -0.10
C VAL A 286 -6.29 -14.74 -1.48
N GLY A 287 -7.60 -14.87 -1.52
CA GLY A 287 -8.38 -14.67 -2.75
C GLY A 287 -8.20 -13.25 -3.30
N GLY A 288 -8.44 -13.08 -4.60
CA GLY A 288 -8.13 -11.82 -5.30
C GLY A 288 -6.65 -11.65 -5.66
N THR A 289 -5.74 -12.50 -5.15
CA THR A 289 -4.35 -12.53 -5.61
C THR A 289 -4.30 -13.10 -7.02
N ARG A 290 -3.57 -12.41 -7.89
CA ARG A 290 -3.48 -12.76 -9.31
C ARG A 290 -2.05 -12.63 -9.83
N HIS A 291 -1.76 -13.32 -10.90
CA HIS A 291 -0.44 -13.30 -11.54
C HIS A 291 -0.04 -11.87 -11.98
N ALA A 292 1.23 -11.51 -11.78
CA ALA A 292 1.76 -10.23 -12.21
C ALA A 292 2.71 -10.38 -13.40
N GLY A 293 2.65 -9.43 -14.35
CA GLY A 293 3.58 -9.32 -15.48
C GLY A 293 4.52 -8.13 -15.38
N ALA A 294 4.08 -7.05 -14.73
CA ALA A 294 4.82 -5.80 -14.54
C ALA A 294 4.47 -5.19 -13.19
N ILE A 295 5.12 -4.08 -12.79
CA ILE A 295 4.82 -3.40 -11.51
C ILE A 295 3.38 -2.88 -11.50
N LEU A 296 2.97 -2.16 -12.54
CA LEU A 296 1.60 -1.69 -12.68
C LEU A 296 0.72 -2.79 -13.28
N PRO A 297 -0.50 -2.99 -12.75
CA PRO A 297 -1.40 -4.01 -13.24
C PRO A 297 -1.90 -3.73 -14.67
N PRO A 298 -2.34 -4.75 -15.41
CA PRO A 298 -2.69 -4.61 -16.83
C PRO A 298 -3.85 -3.64 -17.09
N GLU A 299 -4.73 -3.41 -16.15
CA GLU A 299 -5.83 -2.43 -16.23
C GLU A 299 -5.41 -0.99 -15.98
N HIS A 300 -4.19 -0.77 -15.47
CA HIS A 300 -3.63 0.56 -15.33
C HIS A 300 -3.38 1.18 -16.72
N TRP A 301 -3.57 2.49 -16.88
CA TRP A 301 -3.39 3.17 -18.16
C TRP A 301 -1.97 3.05 -18.74
N ALA A 302 -0.95 2.85 -17.91
CA ALA A 302 0.43 2.55 -18.28
C ALA A 302 0.80 1.07 -17.99
N GLY A 303 -0.19 0.20 -17.81
CA GLY A 303 -0.03 -1.24 -17.70
C GLY A 303 0.23 -1.89 -19.05
N ASN A 304 0.57 -3.17 -19.04
CA ASN A 304 0.82 -3.93 -20.26
C ASN A 304 0.18 -5.32 -20.15
N ALA A 305 -0.96 -5.49 -20.81
CA ALA A 305 -1.71 -6.75 -20.82
C ALA A 305 -1.12 -7.81 -21.76
N ASP A 306 -0.17 -7.43 -22.62
CA ASP A 306 0.41 -8.34 -23.62
C ASP A 306 1.55 -9.20 -23.05
N LEU A 307 1.97 -8.95 -21.79
CA LEU A 307 3.07 -9.67 -21.16
C LEU A 307 2.68 -11.11 -20.84
N GLN A 308 3.42 -12.06 -21.40
CA GLN A 308 3.21 -13.49 -21.15
C GLN A 308 3.89 -13.92 -19.85
N ALA A 309 3.20 -14.75 -19.06
CA ALA A 309 3.78 -15.28 -17.84
C ALA A 309 4.97 -16.22 -18.13
N TYR A 310 5.99 -16.17 -17.27
CA TYR A 310 7.01 -17.23 -17.24
C TYR A 310 6.38 -18.48 -16.61
N GLU A 311 5.99 -19.45 -17.43
CA GLU A 311 5.35 -20.69 -16.97
C GLU A 311 6.31 -21.53 -16.12
N TYR A 312 5.77 -22.26 -15.16
CA TYR A 312 6.53 -23.21 -14.36
C TYR A 312 6.99 -24.37 -15.26
N ASN A 313 8.29 -24.48 -15.45
CA ASN A 313 8.91 -25.52 -16.25
C ASN A 313 10.33 -25.83 -15.73
N PRO A 314 10.46 -26.76 -14.76
CA PRO A 314 11.77 -27.09 -14.18
C PRO A 314 12.73 -27.72 -15.18
N ASP A 315 12.25 -28.39 -16.23
CA ASP A 315 13.11 -28.93 -17.29
C ASP A 315 13.75 -27.81 -18.12
N LEU A 316 12.94 -26.83 -18.57
CA LEU A 316 13.43 -25.65 -19.25
C LEU A 316 14.41 -24.85 -18.37
N SER A 317 14.10 -24.75 -17.07
CA SER A 317 15.00 -24.10 -16.13
C SER A 317 16.37 -24.78 -16.08
N ARG A 318 16.44 -26.11 -15.99
CA ARG A 318 17.71 -26.87 -16.06
C ARG A 318 18.44 -26.66 -17.38
N GLN A 319 17.73 -26.69 -18.48
CA GLN A 319 18.31 -26.44 -19.82
C GLN A 319 18.94 -25.04 -19.88
N LEU A 320 18.24 -23.99 -19.45
CA LEU A 320 18.74 -22.61 -19.44
C LEU A 320 20.02 -22.47 -18.57
N LEU A 321 20.06 -23.15 -17.41
CA LEU A 321 21.27 -23.17 -16.56
C LEU A 321 22.44 -23.85 -17.24
N GLN A 322 22.24 -24.97 -17.92
CA GLN A 322 23.27 -25.66 -18.70
C GLN A 322 23.77 -24.78 -19.85
N GLU A 323 22.87 -24.15 -20.59
CA GLU A 323 23.22 -23.19 -21.66
C GLU A 323 23.97 -21.95 -21.13
N ALA A 324 23.75 -21.57 -19.87
CA ALA A 324 24.51 -20.53 -19.19
C ALA A 324 25.89 -21.01 -18.66
N GLY A 325 26.23 -22.28 -18.85
CA GLY A 325 27.48 -22.88 -18.35
C GLY A 325 27.48 -23.12 -16.83
N ILE A 326 26.33 -23.21 -16.21
CA ILE A 326 26.20 -23.41 -14.77
C ILE A 326 26.22 -24.91 -14.45
N GLN A 327 27.10 -25.29 -13.52
CA GLN A 327 27.08 -26.62 -12.94
C GLN A 327 25.99 -26.75 -11.89
N LEU A 328 25.20 -27.82 -11.98
CA LEU A 328 24.13 -28.12 -11.01
C LEU A 328 24.64 -28.93 -9.82
N PRO A 329 24.12 -28.71 -8.60
CA PRO A 329 23.10 -27.73 -8.25
C PRO A 329 23.66 -26.30 -8.18
N LEU A 330 22.90 -25.32 -8.69
CA LEU A 330 23.20 -23.90 -8.52
C LEU A 330 22.81 -23.47 -7.11
N LYS A 331 23.76 -22.98 -6.33
CA LYS A 331 23.50 -22.43 -4.98
C LYS A 331 23.29 -20.92 -5.05
N ILE A 332 22.16 -20.44 -4.54
CA ILE A 332 21.80 -19.01 -4.48
C ILE A 332 21.29 -18.66 -3.10
N THR A 333 21.77 -17.55 -2.54
CA THR A 333 21.26 -17.00 -1.29
C THR A 333 20.04 -16.10 -1.57
N TYR A 334 18.95 -16.35 -0.84
CA TYR A 334 17.74 -15.53 -0.83
C TYR A 334 17.55 -14.84 0.52
N LYS A 335 17.47 -13.52 0.52
CA LYS A 335 17.21 -12.72 1.73
C LYS A 335 15.74 -12.29 1.82
N THR A 336 15.17 -12.41 3.00
CA THR A 336 13.81 -11.98 3.32
C THR A 336 13.71 -11.53 4.78
N SER A 337 12.58 -10.93 5.16
CA SER A 337 12.32 -10.58 6.57
C SER A 337 11.92 -11.81 7.41
N THR A 338 11.86 -11.61 8.72
CA THR A 338 11.36 -12.63 9.68
C THR A 338 9.84 -12.77 9.69
N ASP A 339 9.13 -12.06 8.82
CA ASP A 339 7.67 -12.21 8.69
C ASP A 339 7.31 -13.67 8.35
N PRO A 340 6.44 -14.33 9.13
CA PRO A 340 6.15 -15.75 8.97
C PRO A 340 5.60 -16.12 7.58
N GLN A 341 4.78 -15.25 6.97
CA GLN A 341 4.24 -15.51 5.64
C GLN A 341 5.32 -15.41 4.56
N ARG A 342 6.24 -14.45 4.69
CA ARG A 342 7.38 -14.33 3.76
C ARG A 342 8.33 -15.50 3.86
N VAL A 343 8.65 -15.98 5.07
CA VAL A 343 9.46 -17.19 5.30
C VAL A 343 8.77 -18.42 4.72
N ARG A 344 7.46 -18.58 4.94
CA ARG A 344 6.66 -19.66 4.35
C ARG A 344 6.72 -19.66 2.82
N LEU A 345 6.53 -18.52 2.17
CA LEU A 345 6.61 -18.40 0.72
C LEU A 345 8.03 -18.70 0.21
N ALA A 346 9.06 -18.24 0.91
CA ALA A 346 10.46 -18.57 0.60
C ALA A 346 10.70 -20.08 0.65
N THR A 347 10.18 -20.78 1.66
CA THR A 347 10.30 -22.25 1.81
C THR A 347 9.58 -23.00 0.69
N ILE A 348 8.40 -22.51 0.25
CA ILE A 348 7.70 -23.10 -0.91
C ILE A 348 8.52 -22.92 -2.19
N MET A 349 9.02 -21.70 -2.44
CA MET A 349 9.88 -21.43 -3.60
C MET A 349 11.18 -22.26 -3.56
N GLN A 350 11.78 -22.43 -2.38
CA GLN A 350 12.96 -23.28 -2.20
C GLN A 350 12.68 -24.73 -2.63
N ALA A 351 11.55 -25.31 -2.22
CA ALA A 351 11.16 -26.66 -2.62
C ALA A 351 10.97 -26.79 -4.13
N GLN A 352 10.29 -25.83 -4.77
CA GLN A 352 10.04 -25.82 -6.21
C GLN A 352 11.35 -25.65 -7.01
N MET A 353 12.22 -24.73 -6.60
CA MET A 353 13.49 -24.46 -7.27
C MET A 353 14.45 -25.65 -7.21
N ARG A 354 14.37 -26.48 -6.16
CA ARG A 354 15.17 -27.70 -6.06
C ARG A 354 14.89 -28.69 -7.19
N GLU A 355 13.64 -28.75 -7.68
CA GLU A 355 13.27 -29.57 -8.84
C GLU A 355 13.98 -29.11 -10.13
N ALA A 356 14.31 -27.84 -10.21
CA ALA A 356 15.08 -27.26 -11.31
C ALA A 356 16.61 -27.31 -11.11
N GLY A 357 17.10 -27.94 -10.03
CA GLY A 357 18.51 -27.98 -9.71
C GLY A 357 19.06 -26.69 -9.09
N ILE A 358 18.18 -25.85 -8.51
CA ILE A 358 18.57 -24.63 -7.80
C ILE A 358 18.39 -24.85 -6.29
N GLU A 359 19.50 -24.77 -5.53
CA GLU A 359 19.52 -24.82 -4.09
C GLU A 359 19.44 -23.39 -3.52
N LEU A 360 18.26 -23.03 -3.01
CA LEU A 360 18.01 -21.71 -2.42
C LEU A 360 18.38 -21.72 -0.93
N GLU A 361 19.38 -20.93 -0.53
CA GLU A 361 19.74 -20.70 0.86
C GLU A 361 18.94 -19.51 1.40
N ILE A 362 17.95 -19.78 2.26
CA ILE A 362 17.09 -18.74 2.84
C ILE A 362 17.80 -18.09 4.02
N LYS A 363 17.96 -16.76 4.00
CA LYS A 363 18.41 -15.92 5.11
C LYS A 363 17.28 -15.00 5.57
N SER A 364 16.66 -15.36 6.68
CA SER A 364 15.62 -14.57 7.32
C SER A 364 16.27 -13.62 8.34
N LEU A 365 16.05 -12.32 8.16
CA LEU A 365 16.66 -11.23 8.93
C LEU A 365 15.58 -10.31 9.50
N ASP A 366 15.87 -9.61 10.59
CA ASP A 366 15.01 -8.53 11.02
C ASP A 366 14.85 -7.48 9.90
N TRP A 367 13.75 -6.74 9.93
CA TRP A 367 13.43 -5.83 8.83
C TRP A 367 14.51 -4.79 8.56
N GLY A 368 15.08 -4.19 9.60
CA GLY A 368 16.10 -3.15 9.46
C GLY A 368 17.36 -3.69 8.78
N THR A 369 17.89 -4.82 9.25
CA THR A 369 19.06 -5.49 8.68
C THR A 369 18.78 -5.97 7.26
N PHE A 370 17.63 -6.59 7.01
CA PHE A 370 17.25 -7.06 5.68
C PHE A 370 17.19 -5.89 4.69
N PHE A 371 16.51 -4.81 5.05
CA PHE A 371 16.30 -3.69 4.15
C PHE A 371 17.61 -2.91 3.90
N GLU A 372 18.48 -2.81 4.91
CA GLU A 372 19.81 -2.22 4.73
C GLU A 372 20.67 -3.05 3.79
N ASP A 373 20.68 -4.38 3.93
CA ASP A 373 21.37 -5.28 3.00
C ASP A 373 20.90 -5.10 1.56
N VAL A 374 19.58 -4.93 1.34
CA VAL A 374 19.01 -4.65 0.02
C VAL A 374 19.52 -3.31 -0.54
N LYS A 375 19.56 -2.26 0.26
CA LYS A 375 20.10 -0.96 -0.15
C LYS A 375 21.59 -1.03 -0.50
N GLN A 376 22.37 -1.73 0.30
CA GLN A 376 23.81 -1.88 0.11
C GLN A 376 24.19 -2.85 -1.02
N GLY A 377 23.26 -3.68 -1.51
CA GLY A 377 23.53 -4.72 -2.51
C GLY A 377 24.13 -6.00 -1.93
N ASN A 378 24.02 -6.21 -0.62
CA ASN A 378 24.52 -7.39 0.10
C ASN A 378 23.57 -8.58 -0.03
N PHE A 379 23.22 -8.96 -1.25
CA PHE A 379 22.30 -10.07 -1.54
C PHE A 379 22.59 -10.64 -2.94
N GLN A 380 22.08 -11.85 -3.20
CA GLN A 380 21.92 -12.40 -4.56
C GLN A 380 20.46 -12.28 -4.99
N LEU A 381 19.52 -12.81 -4.19
CA LEU A 381 18.09 -12.65 -4.38
C LEU A 381 17.46 -11.99 -3.15
N PHE A 382 16.37 -11.25 -3.36
CA PHE A 382 15.52 -10.72 -2.29
C PHE A 382 14.04 -10.72 -2.72
N GLY A 383 13.12 -10.74 -1.76
CA GLY A 383 11.69 -10.60 -2.02
C GLY A 383 11.11 -9.38 -1.35
N LEU A 384 10.41 -8.54 -2.11
CA LEU A 384 9.72 -7.35 -1.63
C LEU A 384 8.37 -7.17 -2.34
N THR A 385 7.60 -6.21 -1.84
CA THR A 385 6.33 -5.78 -2.44
C THR A 385 6.34 -4.28 -2.63
N TRP A 386 5.98 -3.81 -3.82
CA TRP A 386 5.63 -2.42 -4.06
C TRP A 386 4.18 -2.19 -3.67
N VAL A 387 3.93 -1.24 -2.77
CA VAL A 387 2.61 -0.96 -2.19
C VAL A 387 2.19 0.47 -2.55
N GLY A 388 0.92 0.66 -2.89
CA GLY A 388 0.35 1.98 -3.14
C GLY A 388 0.88 2.69 -4.38
N ILE A 389 1.35 1.94 -5.38
CA ILE A 389 1.91 2.49 -6.61
C ILE A 389 0.79 2.78 -7.60
N ASN A 390 0.64 4.05 -7.98
CA ASN A 390 -0.42 4.55 -8.86
C ASN A 390 0.11 5.30 -10.09
N THR A 391 1.44 5.46 -10.22
CA THR A 391 2.01 6.25 -11.33
C THR A 391 3.16 5.50 -12.02
N PRO A 392 3.34 5.70 -13.34
CA PRO A 392 4.36 4.99 -14.12
C PRO A 392 5.79 5.45 -13.86
N ASP A 393 6.00 6.55 -13.13
CA ASP A 393 7.33 6.96 -12.68
C ASP A 393 8.00 5.91 -11.77
N ILE A 394 7.23 4.95 -11.26
CA ILE A 394 7.78 3.78 -10.58
C ILE A 394 8.77 3.01 -11.47
N TYR A 395 8.55 2.95 -12.77
CA TYR A 395 9.48 2.26 -13.68
C TYR A 395 10.82 3.00 -13.75
N VAL A 396 10.82 4.33 -13.76
CA VAL A 396 12.04 5.14 -13.67
C VAL A 396 12.72 4.91 -12.32
N LYS A 397 11.96 5.03 -11.22
CA LYS A 397 12.48 4.83 -9.85
C LYS A 397 13.11 3.44 -9.66
N ALA A 398 12.48 2.40 -10.19
CA ALA A 398 12.88 1.01 -9.96
C ALA A 398 13.95 0.48 -10.91
N PHE A 399 14.12 1.08 -12.12
CA PHE A 399 14.92 0.49 -13.17
C PHE A 399 15.90 1.42 -13.89
N ALA A 400 15.77 2.76 -13.77
CA ALA A 400 16.74 3.66 -14.40
C ALA A 400 18.14 3.48 -13.79
N SER A 401 19.16 3.53 -14.63
CA SER A 401 20.55 3.24 -14.25
C SER A 401 21.10 4.20 -13.19
N ASP A 402 20.66 5.46 -13.19
CA ASP A 402 21.06 6.49 -12.24
C ASP A 402 20.30 6.42 -10.89
N ASN A 403 19.27 5.55 -10.80
CA ASN A 403 18.50 5.32 -9.60
C ASN A 403 18.99 4.13 -8.75
N ILE A 404 20.18 3.60 -9.02
CA ILE A 404 20.81 2.57 -8.18
C ILE A 404 21.08 3.18 -6.77
N PRO A 405 20.74 2.46 -5.67
CA PRO A 405 21.06 2.93 -4.32
C PRO A 405 22.54 3.28 -4.12
N PRO A 406 22.90 4.35 -3.38
CA PRO A 406 22.02 5.13 -2.50
C PRO A 406 21.21 6.24 -3.20
N GLN A 407 21.38 6.48 -4.51
CA GLN A 407 20.75 7.59 -5.23
C GLN A 407 19.24 7.39 -5.44
N GLY A 408 18.77 6.13 -5.49
CA GLY A 408 17.37 5.84 -5.75
C GLY A 408 16.93 4.43 -5.36
N PHE A 409 15.94 3.89 -6.09
CA PHE A 409 15.22 2.67 -5.73
C PHE A 409 15.43 1.50 -6.71
N ASN A 410 16.39 1.60 -7.64
CA ASN A 410 16.81 0.49 -8.50
C ASN A 410 17.61 -0.53 -7.68
N ARG A 411 16.92 -1.22 -6.76
CA ARG A 411 17.51 -2.16 -5.81
C ARG A 411 18.12 -3.38 -6.49
N GLY A 412 17.58 -3.76 -7.66
CA GLY A 412 18.13 -4.84 -8.50
C GLY A 412 19.46 -4.50 -9.18
N ARG A 413 19.89 -3.23 -9.11
CA ARG A 413 21.15 -2.74 -9.69
C ARG A 413 21.27 -3.05 -11.19
N PHE A 414 20.15 -3.09 -11.89
CA PHE A 414 20.08 -3.23 -13.33
C PHE A 414 20.46 -1.93 -14.01
N ALA A 415 21.39 -1.97 -14.96
CA ALA A 415 21.80 -0.80 -15.73
C ALA A 415 21.80 -1.13 -17.21
N ASP A 416 21.02 -0.40 -18.01
CA ASP A 416 20.85 -0.64 -19.44
C ASP A 416 20.45 0.65 -20.16
N ALA A 417 21.31 1.12 -21.07
CA ALA A 417 21.11 2.38 -21.79
C ALA A 417 19.88 2.37 -22.72
N HIS A 418 19.48 1.19 -23.26
CA HIS A 418 18.29 1.09 -24.08
C HIS A 418 17.03 1.30 -23.22
N LEU A 419 16.98 0.67 -22.04
CA LEU A 419 15.89 0.89 -21.10
C LEU A 419 15.82 2.35 -20.64
N ASP A 420 16.96 2.95 -20.30
CA ASP A 420 17.02 4.37 -19.91
C ASP A 420 16.42 5.29 -20.99
N ALA A 421 16.72 5.01 -22.27
CA ALA A 421 16.14 5.75 -23.39
C ALA A 421 14.63 5.57 -23.55
N LEU A 422 14.08 4.37 -23.27
CA LEU A 422 12.64 4.11 -23.28
C LEU A 422 11.94 4.83 -22.12
N LEU A 423 12.53 4.77 -20.93
CA LEU A 423 12.02 5.45 -19.72
C LEU A 423 12.00 6.98 -19.91
N ALA A 424 13.07 7.55 -20.46
CA ALA A 424 13.15 8.99 -20.76
C ALA A 424 12.09 9.46 -21.77
N LYS A 425 11.72 8.60 -22.74
CA LYS A 425 10.63 8.87 -23.69
C LYS A 425 9.24 8.62 -23.13
N GLN A 426 9.15 8.07 -21.93
CA GLN A 426 7.88 7.62 -21.31
C GLN A 426 7.10 6.61 -22.18
N ASP A 427 7.81 5.81 -22.98
CA ASP A 427 7.22 4.70 -23.75
C ASP A 427 7.02 3.50 -22.82
N TRP A 428 5.98 3.59 -22.00
CA TRP A 428 5.72 2.61 -20.94
C TRP A 428 5.46 1.20 -21.48
N LYS A 429 4.83 1.08 -22.65
CA LYS A 429 4.57 -0.23 -23.26
C LYS A 429 5.87 -0.89 -23.72
N ALA A 430 6.72 -0.17 -24.41
CA ALA A 430 8.02 -0.69 -24.84
C ALA A 430 8.94 -0.95 -23.63
N ALA A 431 8.98 -0.01 -22.66
CA ALA A 431 9.78 -0.17 -21.45
C ALA A 431 9.38 -1.42 -20.64
N THR A 432 8.08 -1.63 -20.39
CA THR A 432 7.61 -2.80 -19.65
C THR A 432 7.86 -4.11 -20.39
N SER A 433 7.71 -4.13 -21.71
CA SER A 433 8.07 -5.30 -22.55
C SER A 433 9.55 -5.61 -22.46
N TYR A 434 10.41 -4.59 -22.50
CA TYR A 434 11.86 -4.77 -22.40
C TYR A 434 12.28 -5.21 -20.98
N ILE A 435 11.72 -4.60 -19.92
CA ILE A 435 11.93 -5.03 -18.53
C ILE A 435 11.54 -6.49 -18.36
N HIS A 436 10.39 -6.89 -18.91
CA HIS A 436 9.92 -8.26 -18.84
C HIS A 436 10.89 -9.24 -19.53
N GLN A 437 11.44 -8.87 -20.70
CA GLN A 437 12.44 -9.67 -21.44
C GLN A 437 13.77 -9.76 -20.69
N GLN A 438 14.26 -8.64 -20.14
CA GLN A 438 15.54 -8.59 -19.42
C GLN A 438 15.46 -9.12 -17.99
N LEU A 439 14.26 -9.20 -17.43
CA LEU A 439 13.94 -9.84 -16.15
C LEU A 439 14.83 -9.38 -14.98
N PRO A 440 14.99 -8.09 -14.71
CA PRO A 440 15.70 -7.63 -13.50
C PRO A 440 14.96 -8.02 -12.21
N TYR A 441 13.64 -8.23 -12.29
CA TYR A 441 12.77 -8.79 -11.28
C TYR A 441 12.00 -9.97 -11.87
N VAL A 442 11.74 -11.02 -11.08
CA VAL A 442 10.68 -11.98 -11.40
C VAL A 442 9.36 -11.41 -10.89
N PRO A 443 8.42 -11.04 -11.76
CA PRO A 443 7.06 -10.71 -11.32
C PRO A 443 6.42 -11.95 -10.68
N LEU A 444 5.89 -11.80 -9.46
CA LEU A 444 5.25 -12.91 -8.77
C LEU A 444 3.72 -12.78 -8.87
N TRP A 445 3.13 -11.84 -8.13
CA TRP A 445 1.69 -11.63 -8.10
C TRP A 445 1.34 -10.20 -7.67
N TYR A 446 0.11 -9.81 -7.98
CA TYR A 446 -0.56 -8.70 -7.30
C TYR A 446 -1.29 -9.27 -6.08
N GLU A 447 -0.98 -8.77 -4.89
CA GLU A 447 -1.55 -9.25 -3.63
C GLU A 447 -3.03 -8.91 -3.54
N GLY A 448 -3.89 -9.92 -3.42
CA GLY A 448 -5.33 -9.74 -3.22
C GLY A 448 -5.63 -8.95 -1.96
N GLN A 449 -6.71 -8.17 -2.00
CA GLN A 449 -7.21 -7.45 -0.85
C GLN A 449 -8.48 -8.11 -0.33
N PHE A 450 -8.69 -8.08 0.97
CA PHE A 450 -9.91 -8.60 1.58
C PHE A 450 -10.36 -7.73 2.74
N ALA A 451 -11.65 -7.76 3.01
CA ALA A 451 -12.24 -7.27 4.23
C ALA A 451 -13.19 -8.31 4.82
N ALA A 452 -13.18 -8.44 6.13
CA ALA A 452 -14.15 -9.22 6.87
C ALA A 452 -14.98 -8.28 7.74
N THR A 453 -16.28 -8.30 7.57
CA THR A 453 -17.23 -7.42 8.27
C THR A 453 -18.28 -8.25 9.00
N ARG A 454 -18.81 -7.74 10.10
CA ARG A 454 -20.02 -8.28 10.68
C ARG A 454 -21.20 -8.08 9.70
N ASN A 455 -22.20 -8.96 9.75
CA ASN A 455 -23.30 -8.96 8.79
C ASN A 455 -24.21 -7.71 8.88
N ASP A 456 -24.18 -6.98 10.00
CA ASP A 456 -24.87 -5.73 10.19
C ASP A 456 -24.12 -4.50 9.60
N ILE A 457 -22.89 -4.67 9.16
CA ILE A 457 -22.10 -3.63 8.49
C ILE A 457 -22.37 -3.64 6.99
N GLN A 458 -22.61 -2.45 6.45
CA GLN A 458 -22.94 -2.22 5.03
C GLN A 458 -22.04 -1.14 4.43
N ALA A 459 -21.99 -1.07 3.10
CA ALA A 459 -21.26 -0.06 2.34
C ALA A 459 -19.75 -0.04 2.66
N TYR A 460 -19.15 -1.20 2.92
CA TYR A 460 -17.70 -1.35 3.06
C TYR A 460 -17.17 -2.43 2.12
N THR A 461 -16.32 -2.04 1.18
CA THR A 461 -15.66 -2.92 0.21
C THR A 461 -14.16 -2.63 0.19
N PRO A 462 -13.28 -3.64 0.30
CA PRO A 462 -11.84 -3.40 0.21
C PRO A 462 -11.48 -2.85 -1.17
N LYS A 463 -10.56 -1.88 -1.22
CA LYS A 463 -10.04 -1.33 -2.47
C LYS A 463 -8.81 -2.12 -2.93
N ALA A 464 -8.54 -2.12 -4.25
CA ALA A 464 -7.41 -2.83 -4.85
C ALA A 464 -6.04 -2.38 -4.29
N ASP A 465 -5.91 -1.11 -3.93
CA ASP A 465 -4.73 -0.50 -3.32
C ASP A 465 -4.66 -0.71 -1.79
N GLY A 466 -5.70 -1.29 -1.19
CA GLY A 466 -5.81 -1.54 0.25
C GLY A 466 -6.19 -0.31 1.08
N ASN A 467 -6.59 0.81 0.46
CA ASN A 467 -7.05 2.00 1.18
C ASN A 467 -8.38 1.77 1.91
N TRP A 468 -8.68 2.64 2.88
CA TRP A 468 -9.84 2.56 3.79
C TRP A 468 -10.93 3.58 3.45
N ASP A 469 -10.98 4.04 2.21
CA ASP A 469 -11.85 5.16 1.78
C ASP A 469 -13.34 4.89 2.09
N ASP A 470 -13.78 3.64 2.08
CA ASP A 470 -15.17 3.27 2.40
C ASP A 470 -15.54 3.46 3.88
N LEU A 471 -14.59 3.74 4.78
CA LEU A 471 -14.93 4.22 6.14
C LEU A 471 -15.69 5.56 6.12
N ALA A 472 -15.57 6.32 5.02
CA ALA A 472 -16.32 7.55 4.81
C ALA A 472 -17.83 7.31 4.57
N GLN A 473 -18.26 6.09 4.26
CA GLN A 473 -19.65 5.77 3.91
C GLN A 473 -20.21 4.53 4.60
N VAL A 474 -19.37 3.80 5.34
CA VAL A 474 -19.79 2.58 6.04
C VAL A 474 -20.95 2.86 7.01
N THR A 475 -21.93 1.96 7.06
CA THR A 475 -23.09 2.08 7.93
C THR A 475 -23.35 0.79 8.70
N ARG A 476 -24.15 0.89 9.76
CA ARG A 476 -24.69 -0.26 10.50
C ARG A 476 -26.18 -0.40 10.20
N ARG A 477 -26.60 -1.59 9.87
CA ARG A 477 -28.04 -1.94 9.76
C ARG A 477 -28.62 -2.08 11.17
N HIS A 478 -29.68 -1.34 11.45
CA HIS A 478 -30.44 -1.41 12.71
C HIS A 478 -31.44 -2.54 12.70
#